data_05899807181ac20a660542181dd492f4
#
_entry.id   05899807181ac20a660542181dd492f4
#
_cell.length_a   1.000
_cell.length_b   1.000
_cell.length_c   1.000
_cell.angle_alpha   90.00
_cell.angle_beta   90.00
_cell.angle_gamma   90.00
#
_symmetry.space_group_name_H-M   'P 1'
#
loop_
_entity.id
_entity.type
_entity.pdbx_description
1 polymer ?
#
loop_
_entity_poly.entity_id
_entity_poly.type
_entity_poly.pdbx_seq_one_letter_code
_entity_poly.pdbx_strand_id
1 'polypeptide(L)'
;NGWYKGRFGLSGENAYFGDKFAAIAELVVRYENGTEERIVTDLSWKATLSDITNSGIYDGETIDRTLDKSGRSDEVAIVGISKEKFKDRVSPGLSIHEVVPLKEVITTPNGETVVDFGQNFAGWLAFDADFPAGTEVHFEFGEILQQGNFYNENYGTATAGFRYISNGTAETVHPHFTYFGFRYVRVTGWPADKEIAVRGLAIYSDMARTGIIETGNAKVNQLYSNSLWGLKSNFLDMPTDCPQRAERLGWTGDAQVFAPTASYHMDTRAFYRKYLIDMRTEQEKLSGSIPNYMPAMATQGGAAVWGDAATFIPKALWTAYGNKEEVGQYYPLMKDWVDWTGSKIEKAHGSKTELNAGGFQFGDWLALDGATPSSFKGSTDDTFIASAYYYESLCIVAEVAALIGNESDAACYRGLSEKVRERILFEYVTPSGRLSIDTQSGYIIALKFKLFREREVVIEQLKTRLKKDLYKIKSGFVGTPIFCQVLSENGMVDLAYEFLLNEGFPGWLYAVNLGATTIWERWNSVMPDGTMNPAGMNSLNHYSYGSVIEFVYKYVVGIQPLDAGFRTARLAPNPNVKLGYARGSYQSAAGKF
;
A
#
# COMPACT_ATOMS: atom_id res chain seq x y z
N ASN A 1 24.72 -0.30 4.19
CA ASN A 1 24.29 -0.06 2.80
C ASN A 1 22.85 0.47 2.71
N GLY A 2 21.87 -0.18 3.38
CA GLY A 2 20.48 0.23 3.36
C GLY A 2 19.95 0.42 1.94
N TRP A 3 18.98 1.32 1.77
CA TRP A 3 18.40 1.68 0.47
C TRP A 3 19.25 2.69 -0.32
N TYR A 4 20.06 3.51 0.36
CA TYR A 4 20.76 4.63 -0.29
C TYR A 4 21.92 4.17 -1.16
N LYS A 5 22.82 3.35 -0.60
CA LYS A 5 24.01 2.81 -1.29
C LYS A 5 23.80 1.35 -1.72
N GLY A 6 22.88 0.64 -1.08
CA GLY A 6 22.55 -0.72 -1.39
C GLY A 6 21.69 -0.85 -2.66
N ARG A 7 21.24 -2.06 -2.89
CA ARG A 7 20.32 -2.43 -3.96
C ARG A 7 18.91 -1.92 -3.65
N PHE A 8 18.25 -1.25 -4.60
CA PHE A 8 16.90 -0.75 -4.43
C PHE A 8 16.14 -0.71 -5.77
N GLY A 9 14.79 -0.84 -5.72
CA GLY A 9 13.90 -0.74 -6.88
C GLY A 9 13.81 -2.00 -7.73
N LEU A 10 12.98 -1.93 -8.78
CA LEU A 10 12.68 -3.06 -9.66
C LEU A 10 13.89 -3.61 -10.42
N SER A 11 14.82 -2.73 -10.80
CA SER A 11 16.08 -3.13 -11.47
C SER A 11 17.12 -3.70 -10.49
N GLY A 12 16.98 -3.41 -9.19
CA GLY A 12 17.91 -3.84 -8.17
C GLY A 12 19.31 -3.27 -8.33
N GLU A 13 19.45 -2.08 -8.90
CA GLU A 13 20.73 -1.40 -9.08
C GLU A 13 21.31 -0.94 -7.74
N ASN A 14 22.63 -1.12 -7.56
CA ASN A 14 23.34 -0.60 -6.40
C ASN A 14 23.68 0.90 -6.60
N ALA A 15 23.74 1.62 -5.48
CA ALA A 15 24.16 3.02 -5.43
C ALA A 15 23.32 3.96 -6.32
N TYR A 16 22.04 3.64 -6.55
CA TYR A 16 21.16 4.45 -7.37
C TYR A 16 21.03 5.90 -6.86
N PHE A 17 20.94 6.08 -5.54
CA PHE A 17 20.82 7.40 -4.91
C PHE A 17 22.17 8.00 -4.51
N GLY A 18 23.21 7.19 -4.34
CA GLY A 18 24.57 7.65 -4.02
C GLY A 18 25.51 6.51 -3.62
N ASP A 19 26.80 6.77 -3.77
CA ASP A 19 27.88 5.80 -3.58
C ASP A 19 28.71 6.02 -2.31
N LYS A 20 28.42 7.11 -1.56
CA LYS A 20 29.18 7.50 -0.37
C LYS A 20 28.30 7.56 0.86
N PHE A 21 28.80 7.04 1.96
CA PHE A 21 28.18 7.29 3.27
C PHE A 21 28.53 8.70 3.73
N ALA A 22 27.52 9.44 4.16
CA ALA A 22 27.68 10.76 4.76
C ALA A 22 26.74 10.89 5.96
N ALA A 23 27.15 11.65 6.96
CA ALA A 23 26.35 11.96 8.12
C ALA A 23 26.43 13.46 8.42
N ILE A 24 25.32 14.03 8.90
CA ILE A 24 25.28 15.36 9.49
C ILE A 24 24.52 15.26 10.81
N ALA A 25 25.09 15.84 11.86
CA ALA A 25 24.46 15.88 13.17
C ALA A 25 24.79 17.19 13.86
N GLU A 26 23.85 17.71 14.64
CA GLU A 26 24.01 18.83 15.54
C GLU A 26 23.42 18.46 16.90
N LEU A 27 24.23 18.54 17.96
CA LEU A 27 23.77 18.39 19.33
C LEU A 27 23.72 19.78 19.98
N VAL A 28 22.54 20.15 20.42
CA VAL A 28 22.34 21.41 21.16
C VAL A 28 22.17 21.09 22.64
N VAL A 29 23.14 21.49 23.45
CA VAL A 29 23.12 21.32 24.91
C VAL A 29 22.67 22.63 25.52
N ARG A 30 21.55 22.63 26.23
CA ARG A 30 21.05 23.80 26.98
C ARG A 30 21.27 23.56 28.46
N TYR A 31 22.05 24.46 29.07
CA TYR A 31 22.36 24.39 30.49
C TYR A 31 21.31 25.14 31.31
N GLU A 32 21.16 24.77 32.58
CA GLU A 32 20.22 25.42 33.52
C GLU A 32 20.46 26.91 33.71
N ASN A 33 21.72 27.37 33.51
CA ASN A 33 22.11 28.79 33.57
C ASN A 33 21.71 29.59 32.32
N GLY A 34 21.02 28.95 31.35
CA GLY A 34 20.56 29.58 30.11
C GLY A 34 21.60 29.65 29.00
N THR A 35 22.83 29.13 29.20
CA THR A 35 23.82 29.02 28.13
C THR A 35 23.52 27.86 27.19
N GLU A 36 23.91 27.97 25.94
CA GLU A 36 23.74 26.94 24.91
C GLU A 36 25.12 26.62 24.30
N GLU A 37 25.40 25.34 24.17
CA GLU A 37 26.57 24.83 23.46
C GLU A 37 26.08 24.00 22.25
N ARG A 38 26.76 24.15 21.09
CA ARG A 38 26.48 23.41 19.87
C ARG A 38 27.66 22.57 19.47
N ILE A 39 27.46 21.28 19.37
CA ILE A 39 28.45 20.32 18.87
C ILE A 39 27.95 19.84 17.51
N VAL A 40 28.74 20.10 16.45
CA VAL A 40 28.40 19.77 15.07
C VAL A 40 29.39 18.77 14.50
N THR A 41 28.95 18.01 13.50
CA THR A 41 29.85 17.14 12.73
C THR A 41 30.84 18.00 11.92
N ASP A 42 32.12 17.74 12.07
CA ASP A 42 33.21 18.42 11.37
C ASP A 42 34.40 17.46 11.13
N LEU A 43 35.56 18.01 10.71
CA LEU A 43 36.75 17.23 10.43
C LEU A 43 37.44 16.63 11.67
N SER A 44 37.04 17.01 12.89
CA SER A 44 37.51 16.36 14.12
C SER A 44 36.90 15.00 14.38
N TRP A 45 35.80 14.70 13.72
CA TRP A 45 35.11 13.41 13.83
C TRP A 45 35.92 12.29 13.16
N LYS A 46 35.71 11.08 13.61
CA LYS A 46 36.34 9.89 13.06
C LYS A 46 35.25 8.90 12.67
N ALA A 47 35.49 8.12 11.61
CA ALA A 47 34.67 7.02 11.20
C ALA A 47 35.33 5.70 11.58
N THR A 48 34.55 4.76 12.09
CA THR A 48 35.04 3.41 12.41
C THR A 48 34.18 2.37 11.68
N LEU A 49 34.75 1.19 11.43
CA LEU A 49 33.96 0.07 10.92
C LEU A 49 33.00 -0.44 12.00
N SER A 50 31.79 -0.76 11.59
CA SER A 50 30.78 -1.41 12.44
C SER A 50 30.94 -2.92 12.44
N ASP A 51 30.42 -3.56 13.47
CA ASP A 51 30.16 -4.99 13.51
C ASP A 51 28.96 -5.41 12.65
N ILE A 52 28.18 -4.45 12.15
CA ILE A 52 27.21 -4.69 11.07
C ILE A 52 27.99 -4.69 9.75
N THR A 53 28.36 -5.87 9.29
CA THR A 53 29.25 -6.06 8.13
C THR A 53 28.53 -6.00 6.80
N ASN A 54 27.24 -6.33 6.81
CA ASN A 54 26.36 -6.20 5.67
C ASN A 54 24.97 -5.69 6.11
N SER A 55 24.38 -4.82 5.32
CA SER A 55 23.00 -4.40 5.51
C SER A 55 22.42 -3.93 4.17
N GLY A 56 21.31 -4.49 3.76
CA GLY A 56 20.58 -4.15 2.54
C GLY A 56 19.09 -4.36 2.73
N ILE A 57 18.28 -3.46 2.14
CA ILE A 57 16.82 -3.50 2.35
C ILE A 57 16.19 -4.82 1.88
N TYR A 58 16.76 -5.44 0.81
CA TYR A 58 16.28 -6.71 0.28
C TYR A 58 17.05 -7.90 0.81
N ASP A 59 18.34 -7.72 1.09
CA ASP A 59 19.25 -8.84 1.37
C ASP A 59 19.38 -9.13 2.86
N GLY A 60 18.96 -8.17 3.69
CA GLY A 60 18.97 -8.32 5.14
C GLY A 60 20.24 -7.78 5.80
N GLU A 61 20.64 -8.35 6.93
CA GLU A 61 21.71 -7.81 7.76
C GLU A 61 22.60 -8.92 8.35
N THR A 62 23.89 -8.63 8.46
CA THR A 62 24.86 -9.48 9.18
C THR A 62 25.51 -8.71 10.30
N ILE A 63 25.40 -9.22 11.53
CA ILE A 63 26.07 -8.70 12.72
C ILE A 63 27.16 -9.69 13.15
N ASP A 64 28.40 -9.25 13.16
CA ASP A 64 29.55 -10.06 13.61
C ASP A 64 30.20 -9.42 14.82
N ARG A 65 29.86 -9.94 16.00
CA ARG A 65 30.39 -9.45 17.29
C ARG A 65 31.83 -9.88 17.56
N THR A 66 32.38 -10.79 16.77
CA THR A 66 33.77 -11.23 16.94
C THR A 66 34.80 -10.24 16.39
N LEU A 67 34.36 -9.26 15.59
CA LEU A 67 35.26 -8.30 14.96
C LEU A 67 35.86 -7.34 15.99
N ASP A 68 37.19 -7.21 15.96
CA ASP A 68 37.91 -6.21 16.73
C ASP A 68 37.73 -4.82 16.09
N LYS A 69 37.13 -3.91 16.86
CA LYS A 69 36.89 -2.52 16.48
C LYS A 69 37.96 -1.56 17.02
N SER A 70 38.88 -2.05 17.85
CA SER A 70 39.75 -1.20 18.71
C SER A 70 40.88 -0.46 17.98
N GLY A 71 41.13 -0.81 16.72
CA GLY A 71 42.35 -0.31 16.05
C GLY A 71 42.16 0.49 14.76
N ARG A 72 40.94 0.67 14.26
CA ARG A 72 40.74 1.31 12.96
C ARG A 72 39.74 2.48 13.05
N SER A 73 40.28 3.67 13.00
CA SER A 73 39.48 4.88 12.77
C SER A 73 40.02 5.62 11.55
N ASP A 74 39.15 5.93 10.62
CA ASP A 74 39.49 6.68 9.41
C ASP A 74 39.11 8.15 9.57
N GLU A 75 39.87 9.02 8.91
CA GLU A 75 39.52 10.43 8.82
C GLU A 75 38.30 10.65 7.92
N VAL A 76 37.52 11.67 8.27
CA VAL A 76 36.35 12.05 7.49
C VAL A 76 36.65 13.21 6.55
N ALA A 77 35.87 13.33 5.49
CA ALA A 77 35.95 14.45 4.55
C ALA A 77 34.63 15.21 4.49
N ILE A 78 34.72 16.53 4.27
CA ILE A 78 33.51 17.32 4.04
C ILE A 78 32.91 16.99 2.68
N VAL A 79 31.62 16.64 2.68
CA VAL A 79 30.85 16.45 1.45
C VAL A 79 30.20 17.76 1.05
N GLY A 80 30.37 18.16 -0.22
CA GLY A 80 29.86 19.43 -0.76
C GLY A 80 28.36 19.34 -1.09
N ILE A 81 27.51 19.11 -0.09
CA ILE A 81 26.04 19.11 -0.23
C ILE A 81 25.50 20.43 0.31
N SER A 82 24.66 21.15 -0.46
CA SER A 82 24.02 22.37 0.03
C SER A 82 23.08 22.03 1.21
N LYS A 83 23.27 22.74 2.32
CA LYS A 83 22.43 22.60 3.52
C LYS A 83 21.00 23.08 3.29
N GLU A 84 20.75 23.89 2.26
CA GLU A 84 19.37 24.31 1.87
C GLU A 84 18.48 23.16 1.43
N LYS A 85 19.07 22.00 1.07
CA LYS A 85 18.33 20.79 0.74
C LYS A 85 17.73 20.06 1.95
N PHE A 86 18.25 20.36 3.16
CA PHE A 86 17.70 19.77 4.37
C PHE A 86 16.39 20.46 4.74
N LYS A 87 15.40 19.66 5.06
CA LYS A 87 14.08 20.08 5.51
C LYS A 87 13.71 19.32 6.77
N ASP A 88 12.83 19.90 7.56
CA ASP A 88 12.26 19.21 8.71
C ASP A 88 11.59 17.91 8.29
N ARG A 89 11.70 16.89 9.13
CA ARG A 89 11.02 15.63 8.94
C ARG A 89 9.50 15.84 9.00
N VAL A 90 8.80 15.46 7.96
CA VAL A 90 7.34 15.56 7.86
C VAL A 90 6.64 14.21 8.03
N SER A 91 7.39 13.10 7.94
CA SER A 91 6.82 11.76 8.11
C SER A 91 6.57 11.42 9.58
N PRO A 92 5.54 10.61 9.89
CA PRO A 92 5.42 9.96 11.19
C PRO A 92 6.66 9.14 11.52
N GLY A 93 6.92 8.91 12.82
CA GLY A 93 7.97 8.00 13.25
C GLY A 93 7.74 6.58 12.72
N LEU A 94 8.81 5.81 12.62
CA LEU A 94 8.75 4.35 12.52
C LEU A 94 9.11 3.79 13.88
N SER A 95 8.25 2.95 14.45
CA SER A 95 8.51 2.34 15.75
C SER A 95 8.01 0.89 15.79
N ILE A 96 8.47 0.17 16.82
CA ILE A 96 7.96 -1.16 17.16
C ILE A 96 6.64 -0.95 17.88
N HIS A 97 5.53 -1.41 17.27
CA HIS A 97 4.21 -1.24 17.83
C HIS A 97 3.69 -2.50 18.55
N GLU A 98 4.08 -3.66 18.06
CA GLU A 98 3.55 -4.92 18.58
C GLU A 98 4.66 -5.98 18.66
N VAL A 99 4.59 -6.78 19.72
CA VAL A 99 5.40 -8.00 19.84
C VAL A 99 4.52 -9.17 19.39
N VAL A 100 4.96 -9.85 18.34
CA VAL A 100 4.30 -11.05 17.82
C VAL A 100 4.99 -12.26 18.45
N PRO A 101 4.31 -13.00 19.33
CA PRO A 101 4.93 -14.13 20.01
C PRO A 101 5.20 -15.29 19.05
N LEU A 102 6.21 -16.08 19.35
CA LEU A 102 6.40 -17.40 18.76
C LEU A 102 5.16 -18.26 19.01
N LYS A 103 4.55 -18.78 17.95
CA LYS A 103 3.41 -19.69 18.04
C LYS A 103 3.87 -21.15 18.19
N GLU A 104 4.78 -21.59 17.32
CA GLU A 104 5.32 -22.94 17.35
C GLU A 104 6.65 -23.06 16.62
N VAL A 105 7.44 -24.09 16.96
CA VAL A 105 8.64 -24.51 16.25
C VAL A 105 8.32 -25.81 15.51
N ILE A 106 8.53 -25.81 14.20
CA ILE A 106 8.19 -26.91 13.29
C ILE A 106 9.47 -27.59 12.80
N THR A 107 9.52 -28.91 12.84
CA THR A 107 10.46 -29.67 12.03
C THR A 107 9.76 -30.06 10.75
N THR A 108 10.23 -29.54 9.62
CA THR A 108 9.61 -29.79 8.32
C THR A 108 9.89 -31.22 7.80
N PRO A 109 9.13 -31.70 6.80
CA PRO A 109 9.43 -32.98 6.15
C PRO A 109 10.87 -33.10 5.60
N ASN A 110 11.47 -31.98 5.19
CA ASN A 110 12.88 -31.93 4.74
C ASN A 110 13.87 -31.83 5.91
N GLY A 111 13.43 -31.87 7.17
CA GLY A 111 14.28 -31.77 8.35
C GLY A 111 14.72 -30.34 8.70
N GLU A 112 14.10 -29.32 8.14
CA GLU A 112 14.40 -27.92 8.45
C GLU A 112 13.75 -27.54 9.81
N THR A 113 14.40 -26.67 10.56
CA THR A 113 13.81 -26.05 11.76
C THR A 113 13.18 -24.72 11.36
N VAL A 114 11.88 -24.60 11.52
CA VAL A 114 11.10 -23.43 11.13
C VAL A 114 10.26 -22.91 12.29
N VAL A 115 10.29 -21.61 12.51
CA VAL A 115 9.43 -20.89 13.47
C VAL A 115 8.18 -20.39 12.74
N ASP A 116 6.99 -20.66 13.25
CA ASP A 116 5.72 -20.03 12.84
C ASP A 116 5.31 -18.96 13.87
N PHE A 117 5.13 -17.73 13.43
CA PHE A 117 4.57 -16.64 14.24
C PHE A 117 3.03 -16.60 14.20
N GLY A 118 2.38 -17.40 13.34
CA GLY A 118 0.93 -17.41 13.19
C GLY A 118 0.33 -16.19 12.50
N GLN A 119 1.10 -15.13 12.29
CA GLN A 119 0.73 -13.87 11.64
C GLN A 119 1.80 -13.48 10.61
N ASN A 120 1.39 -13.14 9.38
CA ASN A 120 2.26 -12.48 8.41
C ASN A 120 2.33 -10.98 8.74
N PHE A 121 3.53 -10.42 8.87
CA PHE A 121 3.74 -9.02 9.23
C PHE A 121 5.07 -8.49 8.71
N ALA A 122 5.21 -7.16 8.71
CA ALA A 122 6.48 -6.50 8.43
C ALA A 122 7.19 -6.11 9.73
N GLY A 123 8.50 -6.37 9.81
CA GLY A 123 9.27 -6.03 10.99
C GLY A 123 10.55 -6.82 11.13
N TRP A 124 10.93 -7.05 12.39
CA TRP A 124 12.15 -7.76 12.78
C TRP A 124 11.85 -9.04 13.55
N LEU A 125 12.83 -9.94 13.52
CA LEU A 125 12.97 -11.00 14.50
C LEU A 125 13.96 -10.55 15.56
N ALA A 126 13.65 -10.76 16.84
CA ALA A 126 14.53 -10.50 17.97
C ALA A 126 14.69 -11.75 18.83
N PHE A 127 15.86 -11.91 19.44
CA PHE A 127 16.17 -13.00 20.37
C PHE A 127 17.24 -12.57 21.39
N ASP A 128 17.33 -13.30 22.48
CA ASP A 128 18.36 -13.09 23.48
C ASP A 128 19.49 -14.10 23.21
N ALA A 129 20.63 -13.59 22.77
CA ALA A 129 21.80 -14.35 22.45
C ALA A 129 22.66 -14.56 23.70
N ASP A 130 22.60 -15.76 24.26
CA ASP A 130 23.52 -16.25 25.29
C ASP A 130 24.23 -17.49 24.71
N PHE A 131 25.10 -17.25 23.74
CA PHE A 131 25.75 -18.28 22.95
C PHE A 131 27.28 -18.24 23.14
N PRO A 132 27.98 -19.38 23.04
CA PRO A 132 29.43 -19.40 23.01
C PRO A 132 30.00 -18.49 21.90
N ALA A 133 31.21 -17.95 22.11
CA ALA A 133 31.89 -17.16 21.11
C ALA A 133 32.11 -18.00 19.83
N GLY A 134 31.87 -17.37 18.65
CA GLY A 134 31.93 -18.01 17.36
C GLY A 134 30.69 -18.77 16.94
N THR A 135 29.66 -18.85 17.80
CA THR A 135 28.34 -19.39 17.38
C THR A 135 27.73 -18.50 16.31
N GLU A 136 27.39 -19.10 15.20
CA GLU A 136 26.73 -18.44 14.08
C GLU A 136 25.30 -18.93 13.93
N VAL A 137 24.35 -18.01 13.98
CA VAL A 137 22.93 -18.29 13.73
C VAL A 137 22.46 -17.54 12.50
N HIS A 138 21.73 -18.22 11.63
CA HIS A 138 21.19 -17.67 10.41
C HIS A 138 19.67 -17.86 10.36
N PHE A 139 18.96 -16.79 9.99
CA PHE A 139 17.51 -16.74 9.84
C PHE A 139 17.18 -16.39 8.39
N GLU A 140 16.26 -17.14 7.79
CA GLU A 140 15.70 -16.88 6.46
C GLU A 140 14.19 -16.73 6.59
N PHE A 141 13.63 -15.72 5.93
CA PHE A 141 12.24 -15.31 6.10
C PHE A 141 11.36 -15.82 4.97
N GLY A 142 10.10 -16.19 5.28
CA GLY A 142 9.12 -16.70 4.33
C GLY A 142 7.68 -16.37 4.78
N GLU A 143 6.75 -16.30 3.81
CA GLU A 143 5.34 -16.01 4.09
C GLU A 143 4.50 -17.27 4.26
N ILE A 144 4.94 -18.41 3.74
CA ILE A 144 4.16 -19.65 3.64
C ILE A 144 5.08 -20.88 3.70
N LEU A 145 4.48 -22.00 4.07
CA LEU A 145 5.09 -23.32 3.85
C LEU A 145 4.51 -23.95 2.58
N GLN A 146 5.34 -24.58 1.76
CA GLN A 146 4.90 -25.37 0.62
C GLN A 146 5.07 -26.87 0.93
N GLN A 147 3.99 -27.62 0.87
CA GLN A 147 3.99 -29.05 1.23
C GLN A 147 4.63 -29.32 2.61
N GLY A 148 4.44 -28.38 3.54
CA GLY A 148 4.99 -28.42 4.89
C GLY A 148 6.46 -27.99 5.01
N ASN A 149 7.14 -27.63 3.92
CA ASN A 149 8.53 -27.18 3.91
C ASN A 149 8.63 -25.65 3.80
N PHE A 150 9.74 -25.10 4.24
CA PHE A 150 10.02 -23.67 4.10
C PHE A 150 10.02 -23.22 2.64
N TYR A 151 9.41 -22.06 2.36
CA TYR A 151 9.32 -21.51 1.01
C TYR A 151 9.46 -19.98 1.02
N ASN A 152 10.33 -19.45 0.17
CA ASN A 152 10.51 -18.01 -0.05
C ASN A 152 10.90 -17.66 -1.49
N GLU A 153 10.64 -18.51 -2.48
CA GLU A 153 10.93 -18.22 -3.88
C GLU A 153 10.13 -17.02 -4.42
N ASN A 154 8.97 -16.71 -3.81
CA ASN A 154 8.18 -15.52 -4.12
C ASN A 154 8.83 -14.19 -3.67
N TYR A 155 9.99 -14.25 -3.01
CA TYR A 155 10.76 -13.05 -2.66
C TYR A 155 11.59 -12.52 -3.85
N GLY A 156 11.57 -13.21 -4.98
CA GLY A 156 12.30 -12.86 -6.18
C GLY A 156 13.79 -12.87 -5.94
N THR A 157 14.47 -11.74 -6.11
CA THR A 157 15.92 -11.65 -5.91
C THR A 157 16.32 -11.23 -4.50
N ALA A 158 15.36 -10.99 -3.58
CA ALA A 158 15.67 -10.67 -2.19
C ALA A 158 16.10 -11.92 -1.44
N THR A 159 17.31 -11.93 -0.87
CA THR A 159 17.79 -13.04 -0.03
C THR A 159 17.13 -13.05 1.34
N ALA A 160 16.69 -11.89 1.82
CA ALA A 160 15.93 -11.72 3.08
C ALA A 160 16.53 -12.57 4.22
N GLY A 161 17.80 -12.34 4.55
CA GLY A 161 18.55 -13.11 5.55
C GLY A 161 18.99 -12.25 6.74
N PHE A 162 18.99 -12.83 7.93
CA PHE A 162 19.60 -12.22 9.11
C PHE A 162 20.62 -13.18 9.71
N ARG A 163 21.86 -12.74 9.83
CA ARG A 163 22.97 -13.54 10.33
C ARG A 163 23.59 -12.85 11.55
N TYR A 164 23.81 -13.63 12.59
CA TYR A 164 24.45 -13.18 13.82
C TYR A 164 25.58 -14.10 14.22
N ILE A 165 26.76 -13.53 14.56
CA ILE A 165 27.93 -14.25 15.06
C ILE A 165 28.25 -13.72 16.46
N SER A 166 28.15 -14.61 17.46
CA SER A 166 28.35 -14.28 18.89
C SER A 166 29.82 -14.11 19.25
N ASN A 167 30.12 -13.18 20.14
CA ASN A 167 31.43 -13.08 20.83
C ASN A 167 31.45 -13.73 22.22
N GLY A 168 30.35 -14.40 22.63
CA GLY A 168 30.22 -15.00 23.95
C GLY A 168 29.57 -14.07 25.00
N THR A 169 29.21 -12.85 24.65
CA THR A 169 28.52 -11.93 25.54
C THR A 169 27.00 -12.04 25.36
N ALA A 170 26.27 -12.18 26.47
CA ALA A 170 24.81 -12.21 26.41
C ALA A 170 24.25 -10.83 26.05
N GLU A 171 23.38 -10.77 25.04
CA GLU A 171 22.72 -9.56 24.58
C GLU A 171 21.38 -9.85 23.88
N THR A 172 20.51 -8.84 23.80
CA THR A 172 19.33 -8.87 22.92
C THR A 172 19.70 -8.41 21.53
N VAL A 173 19.38 -9.22 20.52
CA VAL A 173 19.77 -9.03 19.12
C VAL A 173 18.54 -8.85 18.25
N HIS A 174 18.60 -7.88 17.33
CA HIS A 174 17.67 -7.69 16.22
C HIS A 174 18.37 -6.92 15.09
N PRO A 175 17.86 -6.93 13.84
CA PRO A 175 18.37 -6.10 12.75
C PRO A 175 18.17 -4.59 13.03
N HIS A 176 18.86 -3.72 12.27
CA HIS A 176 18.82 -2.27 12.45
C HIS A 176 18.40 -1.50 11.19
N PHE A 177 18.98 -1.84 10.02
CA PHE A 177 18.88 -1.03 8.80
C PHE A 177 18.15 -1.75 7.67
N THR A 178 17.31 -2.71 8.00
CA THR A 178 16.44 -3.45 7.10
C THR A 178 15.16 -3.83 7.83
N TYR A 179 14.19 -4.37 7.12
CA TYR A 179 13.03 -5.06 7.68
C TYR A 179 12.62 -6.20 6.75
N PHE A 180 11.80 -7.11 7.23
CA PHE A 180 11.32 -8.28 6.50
C PHE A 180 9.80 -8.33 6.55
N GLY A 181 9.18 -8.87 5.51
CA GLY A 181 7.78 -9.28 5.53
C GLY A 181 7.74 -10.81 5.66
N PHE A 182 7.11 -11.36 6.71
CA PHE A 182 7.19 -12.79 6.96
C PHE A 182 6.13 -13.29 7.95
N ARG A 183 5.88 -14.59 7.90
CA ARG A 183 5.21 -15.37 8.94
C ARG A 183 6.10 -16.48 9.48
N TYR A 184 6.89 -17.09 8.60
CA TYR A 184 7.76 -18.23 8.91
C TYR A 184 9.22 -17.81 8.86
N VAL A 185 10.04 -18.43 9.71
CA VAL A 185 11.49 -18.20 9.72
C VAL A 185 12.20 -19.53 9.81
N ARG A 186 13.01 -19.85 8.80
CA ARG A 186 13.94 -20.98 8.87
C ARG A 186 15.15 -20.58 9.70
N VAL A 187 15.51 -21.43 10.67
CA VAL A 187 16.61 -21.20 11.61
C VAL A 187 17.68 -22.24 11.41
N THR A 188 18.93 -21.81 11.25
CA THR A 188 20.09 -22.68 11.19
C THR A 188 21.18 -22.21 12.16
N GLY A 189 21.99 -23.15 12.67
CA GLY A 189 23.08 -22.83 13.60
C GLY A 189 22.67 -22.51 15.04
N TRP A 190 21.38 -22.61 15.38
CA TRP A 190 20.94 -22.46 16.77
C TRP A 190 21.52 -23.59 17.63
N PRO A 191 22.11 -23.29 18.82
CA PRO A 191 22.70 -24.33 19.68
C PRO A 191 21.69 -25.42 20.06
N ALA A 192 22.02 -26.66 19.86
CA ALA A 192 21.12 -27.81 20.03
C ALA A 192 20.67 -28.03 21.49
N ASP A 193 21.45 -27.53 22.44
CA ASP A 193 21.17 -27.56 23.88
C ASP A 193 20.32 -26.40 24.39
N LYS A 194 19.94 -25.46 23.49
CA LYS A 194 19.11 -24.29 23.84
C LYS A 194 17.76 -24.33 23.13
N GLU A 195 16.72 -24.06 23.87
CA GLU A 195 15.38 -23.86 23.32
C GLU A 195 15.36 -22.63 22.39
N ILE A 196 14.66 -22.72 21.27
CA ILE A 196 14.47 -21.58 20.37
C ILE A 196 13.49 -20.61 21.00
N ALA A 197 14.01 -19.47 21.41
CA ALA A 197 13.24 -18.38 22.03
C ALA A 197 13.42 -17.10 21.21
N VAL A 198 12.48 -16.85 20.29
CA VAL A 198 12.47 -15.68 19.41
C VAL A 198 11.13 -14.95 19.52
N ARG A 199 11.13 -13.68 19.16
CA ARG A 199 9.92 -12.85 19.09
C ARG A 199 9.91 -12.01 17.82
N GLY A 200 8.76 -11.86 17.21
CA GLY A 200 8.53 -10.91 16.12
C GLY A 200 8.31 -9.51 16.68
N LEU A 201 8.86 -8.51 16.02
CA LEU A 201 8.69 -7.09 16.32
C LEU A 201 8.03 -6.42 15.12
N ALA A 202 6.72 -6.19 15.18
CA ALA A 202 6.00 -5.52 14.09
C ALA A 202 6.31 -4.02 14.08
N ILE A 203 6.77 -3.54 12.91
CA ILE A 203 7.23 -2.16 12.71
C ILE A 203 6.35 -1.50 11.66
N TYR A 204 5.83 -0.31 11.95
CA TYR A 204 5.11 0.53 11.00
C TYR A 204 5.13 2.00 11.42
N SER A 205 4.64 2.88 10.54
CA SER A 205 4.56 4.32 10.83
C SER A 205 3.61 4.62 11.99
N ASP A 206 3.97 5.58 12.83
CA ASP A 206 3.19 5.99 13.98
C ASP A 206 1.83 6.56 13.55
N MET A 207 0.79 5.76 13.69
CA MET A 207 -0.59 6.11 13.36
C MET A 207 -1.53 5.57 14.44
N ALA A 208 -2.42 6.42 14.94
CA ALA A 208 -3.42 6.01 15.92
C ALA A 208 -4.51 5.16 15.27
N ARG A 209 -4.97 4.13 15.96
CA ARG A 209 -6.13 3.34 15.55
C ARG A 209 -7.40 4.18 15.63
N THR A 210 -8.18 4.26 14.53
CA THR A 210 -9.41 5.06 14.47
C THR A 210 -10.68 4.22 14.36
N GLY A 211 -10.62 3.08 13.68
CA GLY A 211 -11.79 2.26 13.45
C GLY A 211 -11.69 0.86 14.03
N ILE A 212 -12.83 0.35 14.50
CA ILE A 212 -12.98 -1.02 14.97
C ILE A 212 -14.28 -1.59 14.41
N ILE A 213 -14.22 -2.81 13.88
CA ILE A 213 -15.39 -3.57 13.43
C ILE A 213 -15.33 -4.95 14.05
N GLU A 214 -16.49 -5.45 14.44
CA GLU A 214 -16.69 -6.83 14.87
C GLU A 214 -18.06 -7.32 14.39
N THR A 215 -18.11 -8.56 13.92
CA THR A 215 -19.32 -9.22 13.47
C THR A 215 -19.45 -10.59 14.13
N GLY A 216 -20.63 -11.19 14.07
CA GLY A 216 -20.84 -12.60 14.50
C GLY A 216 -20.18 -13.62 13.55
N ASN A 217 -19.63 -13.20 12.39
CA ASN A 217 -18.97 -14.07 11.42
C ASN A 217 -17.46 -14.01 11.58
N ALA A 218 -16.85 -15.07 12.12
CA ALA A 218 -15.41 -15.14 12.38
C ALA A 218 -14.55 -14.93 11.13
N LYS A 219 -15.01 -15.35 9.95
CA LYS A 219 -14.25 -15.19 8.69
C LYS A 219 -14.24 -13.75 8.22
N VAL A 220 -15.33 -13.00 8.40
CA VAL A 220 -15.39 -11.56 8.12
C VAL A 220 -14.50 -10.79 9.10
N ASN A 221 -14.46 -11.20 10.38
CA ASN A 221 -13.55 -10.62 11.36
C ASN A 221 -12.08 -10.90 11.00
N GLN A 222 -11.77 -12.10 10.48
CA GLN A 222 -10.43 -12.41 9.98
C GLN A 222 -10.09 -11.57 8.74
N LEU A 223 -11.01 -11.39 7.80
CA LEU A 223 -10.81 -10.51 6.64
C LEU A 223 -10.52 -9.06 7.06
N TYR A 224 -11.26 -8.56 8.06
CA TYR A 224 -11.01 -7.24 8.65
C TYR A 224 -9.60 -7.15 9.27
N SER A 225 -9.19 -8.16 10.02
CA SER A 225 -7.84 -8.27 10.57
C SER A 225 -6.78 -8.31 9.46
N ASN A 226 -7.02 -9.08 8.40
CA ASN A 226 -6.11 -9.19 7.26
C ASN A 226 -5.90 -7.84 6.56
N SER A 227 -6.97 -7.05 6.38
CA SER A 227 -6.88 -5.71 5.80
C SER A 227 -6.06 -4.76 6.69
N LEU A 228 -6.26 -4.82 7.99
CA LEU A 228 -5.50 -4.02 8.94
C LEU A 228 -4.02 -4.42 8.99
N TRP A 229 -3.71 -5.73 9.01
CA TRP A 229 -2.33 -6.20 8.99
C TRP A 229 -1.64 -5.91 7.65
N GLY A 230 -2.39 -5.94 6.53
CA GLY A 230 -1.90 -5.47 5.24
C GLY A 230 -1.49 -3.98 5.28
N LEU A 231 -2.32 -3.12 5.91
CA LEU A 231 -1.98 -1.71 6.14
C LEU A 231 -0.72 -1.57 6.98
N LYS A 232 -0.70 -2.18 8.17
CA LYS A 232 0.45 -2.11 9.09
C LYS A 232 1.75 -2.55 8.43
N SER A 233 1.70 -3.63 7.66
CA SER A 233 2.88 -4.22 7.03
C SER A 233 3.43 -3.42 5.85
N ASN A 234 2.63 -2.55 5.26
CA ASN A 234 3.00 -1.80 4.06
C ASN A 234 3.10 -0.29 4.29
N PHE A 235 2.65 0.23 5.44
CA PHE A 235 2.75 1.65 5.75
C PHE A 235 4.00 1.94 6.61
N LEU A 236 5.17 1.74 6.00
CA LEU A 236 6.48 2.02 6.57
C LEU A 236 7.09 3.22 5.84
N ASP A 237 6.82 4.43 6.34
CA ASP A 237 7.24 5.73 5.78
C ASP A 237 6.58 6.09 4.42
N MET A 238 6.26 5.10 3.60
CA MET A 238 5.48 5.21 2.37
C MET A 238 4.58 3.98 2.21
N PRO A 239 3.47 4.06 1.44
CA PRO A 239 2.58 2.92 1.23
C PRO A 239 3.19 1.96 0.19
N THR A 240 4.07 1.06 0.64
CA THR A 240 4.67 0.05 -0.23
C THR A 240 3.63 -0.98 -0.67
N ASP A 241 3.80 -1.54 -1.87
CA ASP A 241 2.93 -2.59 -2.41
C ASP A 241 3.03 -3.90 -1.64
N CYS A 242 4.22 -4.24 -1.21
CA CYS A 242 4.55 -5.48 -0.51
C CYS A 242 5.73 -5.27 0.45
N PRO A 243 5.87 -6.07 1.55
CA PRO A 243 6.96 -5.89 2.50
C PRO A 243 8.10 -6.90 2.34
N GLN A 244 7.95 -7.97 1.50
CA GLN A 244 8.84 -9.12 1.59
C GLN A 244 9.82 -9.28 0.44
N ARG A 245 9.42 -8.97 -0.81
CA ARG A 245 10.22 -9.22 -2.01
C ARG A 245 11.10 -8.03 -2.42
N ALA A 246 11.94 -8.25 -3.44
CA ALA A 246 12.78 -7.20 -4.04
C ALA A 246 11.96 -6.23 -4.89
N GLU A 247 11.07 -5.45 -4.23
CA GLU A 247 10.22 -4.40 -4.79
C GLU A 247 10.02 -3.31 -3.74
N ARG A 248 9.05 -3.45 -2.83
CA ARG A 248 8.80 -2.54 -1.68
C ARG A 248 8.79 -1.08 -2.10
N LEU A 249 8.00 -0.78 -3.12
CA LEU A 249 7.85 0.56 -3.68
C LEU A 249 6.46 1.13 -3.36
N GLY A 250 6.39 2.43 -3.22
CA GLY A 250 5.13 3.14 -2.99
C GLY A 250 4.30 3.24 -4.27
N TRP A 251 3.64 2.15 -4.67
CA TRP A 251 2.79 2.12 -5.86
C TRP A 251 1.58 3.04 -5.68
N THR A 252 1.45 3.98 -6.61
CA THR A 252 0.45 5.06 -6.50
C THR A 252 -0.97 4.54 -6.72
N GLY A 253 -1.17 3.55 -7.58
CA GLY A 253 -2.46 2.90 -7.79
C GLY A 253 -2.97 2.21 -6.53
N ASP A 254 -2.12 1.44 -5.88
CA ASP A 254 -2.41 0.75 -4.60
C ASP A 254 -2.78 1.73 -3.50
N ALA A 255 -1.95 2.76 -3.33
CA ALA A 255 -2.19 3.82 -2.35
C ALA A 255 -3.53 4.53 -2.59
N GLN A 256 -3.87 4.81 -3.86
CA GLN A 256 -5.09 5.48 -4.26
C GLN A 256 -6.34 4.66 -3.91
N VAL A 257 -6.39 3.39 -4.31
CA VAL A 257 -7.59 2.56 -4.10
C VAL A 257 -7.83 2.21 -2.62
N PHE A 258 -6.79 2.26 -1.80
CA PHE A 258 -6.89 1.90 -0.38
C PHE A 258 -7.00 3.10 0.56
N ALA A 259 -6.71 4.33 0.12
CA ALA A 259 -6.69 5.52 0.99
C ALA A 259 -7.98 5.74 1.81
N PRO A 260 -9.19 5.53 1.28
CA PRO A 260 -10.40 5.62 2.08
C PRO A 260 -10.46 4.57 3.20
N THR A 261 -10.15 3.32 2.90
CA THR A 261 -10.12 2.22 3.88
C THR A 261 -9.06 2.45 4.95
N ALA A 262 -7.86 2.89 4.54
CA ALA A 262 -6.78 3.22 5.46
C ALA A 262 -7.19 4.27 6.48
N SER A 263 -7.91 5.33 6.03
CA SER A 263 -8.39 6.42 6.90
C SER A 263 -9.50 5.99 7.87
N TYR A 264 -10.22 4.90 7.57
CA TYR A 264 -11.10 4.27 8.56
C TYR A 264 -10.33 3.43 9.59
N HIS A 265 -9.28 2.73 9.17
CA HIS A 265 -8.49 1.89 10.05
C HIS A 265 -7.64 2.68 11.04
N MET A 266 -6.95 3.72 10.54
CA MET A 266 -5.97 4.50 11.30
C MET A 266 -6.02 5.99 10.91
N ASP A 267 -5.50 6.87 11.76
CA ASP A 267 -5.24 8.28 11.39
C ASP A 267 -4.04 8.35 10.44
N THR A 268 -4.36 8.33 9.16
CA THR A 268 -3.38 8.33 8.07
C THR A 268 -3.01 9.73 7.58
N ARG A 269 -3.54 10.79 8.20
CA ARG A 269 -3.36 12.16 7.72
C ARG A 269 -1.89 12.56 7.56
N ALA A 270 -1.08 12.37 8.61
CA ALA A 270 0.34 12.72 8.56
C ALA A 270 1.14 11.83 7.58
N PHE A 271 0.77 10.56 7.50
CA PHE A 271 1.37 9.58 6.59
C PHE A 271 1.15 9.94 5.12
N TYR A 272 -0.10 10.16 4.72
CA TYR A 272 -0.40 10.54 3.33
C TYR A 272 0.05 11.97 3.00
N ARG A 273 0.08 12.90 3.97
CA ARG A 273 0.67 14.22 3.76
C ARG A 273 2.12 14.11 3.30
N LYS A 274 2.93 13.29 3.96
CA LYS A 274 4.32 13.02 3.55
C LYS A 274 4.37 12.42 2.15
N TYR A 275 3.56 11.42 1.88
CA TYR A 275 3.51 10.76 0.57
C TYR A 275 3.11 11.71 -0.57
N LEU A 276 2.18 12.63 -0.33
CA LEU A 276 1.79 13.67 -1.30
C LEU A 276 2.90 14.72 -1.52
N ILE A 277 3.70 15.02 -0.51
CA ILE A 277 4.90 15.88 -0.65
C ILE A 277 5.96 15.18 -1.53
N ASP A 278 6.20 13.90 -1.30
CA ASP A 278 7.09 13.12 -2.15
C ASP A 278 6.59 13.09 -3.60
N MET A 279 5.29 12.81 -3.78
CA MET A 279 4.64 12.80 -5.09
C MET A 279 4.78 14.14 -5.81
N ARG A 280 4.59 15.26 -5.11
CA ARG A 280 4.79 16.60 -5.67
C ARG A 280 6.24 16.83 -6.12
N THR A 281 7.20 16.38 -5.31
CA THR A 281 8.63 16.49 -5.63
C THR A 281 8.99 15.72 -6.91
N GLU A 282 8.43 14.53 -7.09
CA GLU A 282 8.66 13.74 -8.31
C GLU A 282 7.87 14.31 -9.51
N GLN A 283 6.65 14.80 -9.29
CA GLN A 283 5.85 15.46 -10.33
C GLN A 283 6.58 16.65 -10.97
N GLU A 284 7.26 17.47 -10.18
CA GLU A 284 8.04 18.61 -10.66
C GLU A 284 9.17 18.16 -11.61
N LYS A 285 9.83 17.05 -11.30
CA LYS A 285 10.87 16.47 -12.17
C LYS A 285 10.28 15.89 -13.46
N LEU A 286 9.04 15.38 -13.40
CA LEU A 286 8.33 14.75 -14.53
C LEU A 286 7.43 15.73 -15.30
N SER A 287 7.63 17.05 -15.12
CA SER A 287 6.90 18.11 -15.83
C SER A 287 5.37 17.99 -15.72
N GLY A 288 4.88 17.62 -14.54
CA GLY A 288 3.44 17.50 -14.22
C GLY A 288 2.90 16.07 -14.23
N SER A 289 3.63 15.10 -14.80
CA SER A 289 3.27 13.69 -14.71
C SER A 289 3.47 13.11 -13.32
N ILE A 290 2.65 12.13 -12.96
CA ILE A 290 2.79 11.38 -11.71
C ILE A 290 3.48 10.05 -11.98
N PRO A 291 4.51 9.66 -11.21
CA PRO A 291 5.13 8.35 -11.36
C PRO A 291 4.17 7.24 -10.94
N ASN A 292 4.38 6.05 -11.48
CA ASN A 292 3.55 4.89 -11.13
C ASN A 292 3.87 4.37 -9.71
N TYR A 293 5.06 4.66 -9.20
CA TYR A 293 5.53 4.30 -7.85
C TYR A 293 6.55 5.32 -7.31
N MET A 294 6.69 5.35 -5.99
CA MET A 294 7.61 6.23 -5.26
C MET A 294 8.69 5.40 -4.56
N PRO A 295 9.96 5.88 -4.52
CA PRO A 295 10.48 6.98 -5.31
C PRO A 295 10.51 6.63 -6.80
N ALA A 296 10.42 7.63 -7.68
CA ALA A 296 10.50 7.42 -9.12
C ALA A 296 11.94 7.10 -9.52
N MET A 297 12.20 5.84 -9.84
CA MET A 297 13.53 5.36 -10.26
C MET A 297 13.71 5.34 -11.77
N ALA A 298 12.64 5.57 -12.53
CA ALA A 298 12.66 5.71 -13.97
C ALA A 298 11.69 6.82 -14.37
N THR A 299 11.84 7.34 -15.59
CA THR A 299 10.95 8.38 -16.15
C THR A 299 9.54 7.87 -16.49
N GLN A 300 9.14 6.73 -15.91
CA GLN A 300 7.85 6.12 -16.16
C GLN A 300 6.78 6.70 -15.25
N GLY A 301 5.72 7.19 -15.87
CA GLY A 301 4.57 7.75 -15.16
C GLY A 301 3.41 7.97 -16.11
N GLY A 302 2.33 8.52 -15.59
CA GLY A 302 1.19 8.96 -16.37
C GLY A 302 0.18 7.87 -16.73
N ALA A 303 0.24 6.68 -16.13
CA ALA A 303 -0.83 5.70 -16.22
C ALA A 303 -2.03 6.18 -15.40
N ALA A 304 -3.23 6.10 -16.00
CA ALA A 304 -4.47 6.38 -15.28
C ALA A 304 -4.67 5.43 -14.10
N VAL A 305 -5.48 5.83 -13.13
CA VAL A 305 -5.65 5.21 -11.82
C VAL A 305 -4.42 5.41 -10.93
N TRP A 306 -3.24 5.03 -11.40
CA TRP A 306 -1.98 5.24 -10.67
C TRP A 306 -1.67 6.74 -10.51
N GLY A 307 -1.62 7.48 -11.60
CA GLY A 307 -1.37 8.93 -11.56
C GLY A 307 -2.53 9.72 -10.90
N ASP A 308 -3.76 9.19 -10.98
CA ASP A 308 -4.92 9.82 -10.34
C ASP A 308 -4.86 9.79 -8.80
N ALA A 309 -3.87 9.10 -8.21
CA ALA A 309 -3.52 9.25 -6.80
C ALA A 309 -3.33 10.72 -6.39
N ALA A 310 -2.84 11.56 -7.30
CA ALA A 310 -2.69 13.00 -7.10
C ALA A 310 -4.01 13.74 -6.80
N THR A 311 -5.16 13.19 -7.20
CA THR A 311 -6.48 13.78 -6.96
C THR A 311 -7.29 12.99 -5.93
N PHE A 312 -7.27 11.66 -6.02
CA PHE A 312 -8.08 10.78 -5.17
C PHE A 312 -7.60 10.70 -3.72
N ILE A 313 -6.28 10.68 -3.47
CA ILE A 313 -5.76 10.69 -2.09
C ILE A 313 -6.11 12.01 -1.39
N PRO A 314 -5.86 13.22 -1.95
CA PRO A 314 -6.36 14.46 -1.36
C PRO A 314 -7.88 14.48 -1.11
N LYS A 315 -8.69 13.92 -2.03
CA LYS A 315 -10.13 13.79 -1.84
C LYS A 315 -10.47 12.86 -0.67
N ALA A 316 -9.78 11.75 -0.52
CA ALA A 316 -9.97 10.84 0.62
C ALA A 316 -9.63 11.54 1.95
N LEU A 317 -8.52 12.28 2.00
CA LEU A 317 -8.12 13.06 3.17
C LEU A 317 -9.12 14.18 3.49
N TRP A 318 -9.61 14.90 2.46
CA TRP A 318 -10.67 15.88 2.63
C TRP A 318 -11.93 15.24 3.24
N THR A 319 -12.34 14.11 2.71
CA THR A 319 -13.51 13.38 3.20
C THR A 319 -13.36 12.94 4.65
N ALA A 320 -12.18 12.38 5.00
CA ALA A 320 -11.93 11.85 6.33
C ALA A 320 -11.69 12.94 7.39
N TYR A 321 -10.98 14.02 7.05
CA TYR A 321 -10.47 14.98 8.03
C TYR A 321 -11.06 16.38 7.92
N GLY A 322 -11.62 16.76 6.78
CA GLY A 322 -12.30 18.04 6.57
C GLY A 322 -11.42 19.29 6.71
N ASN A 323 -10.12 19.16 6.54
CA ASN A 323 -9.19 20.28 6.64
C ASN A 323 -9.04 20.98 5.28
N LYS A 324 -9.75 22.14 5.16
CA LYS A 324 -9.76 22.95 3.93
C LYS A 324 -8.38 23.50 3.57
N GLU A 325 -7.60 23.94 4.56
CA GLU A 325 -6.28 24.52 4.33
C GLU A 325 -5.31 23.45 3.80
N GLU A 326 -5.37 22.26 4.38
CA GLU A 326 -4.52 21.14 3.99
C GLU A 326 -4.84 20.67 2.56
N VAL A 327 -6.11 20.47 2.21
CA VAL A 327 -6.46 20.08 0.84
C VAL A 327 -6.11 21.16 -0.18
N GLY A 328 -6.16 22.44 0.22
CA GLY A 328 -5.72 23.58 -0.57
C GLY A 328 -4.21 23.54 -0.88
N GLN A 329 -3.39 23.03 0.04
CA GLN A 329 -1.95 22.83 -0.19
C GLN A 329 -1.66 21.78 -1.27
N TYR A 330 -2.56 20.81 -1.45
CA TYR A 330 -2.43 19.78 -2.49
C TYR A 330 -2.97 20.22 -3.86
N TYR A 331 -3.66 21.37 -3.93
CA TYR A 331 -4.28 21.84 -5.17
C TYR A 331 -3.30 21.96 -6.35
N PRO A 332 -2.06 22.48 -6.19
CA PRO A 332 -1.08 22.50 -7.30
C PRO A 332 -0.73 21.11 -7.83
N LEU A 333 -0.58 20.11 -6.95
CA LEU A 333 -0.33 18.72 -7.33
C LEU A 333 -1.49 18.18 -8.19
N MET A 334 -2.72 18.40 -7.73
CA MET A 334 -3.94 17.94 -8.39
C MET A 334 -4.13 18.60 -9.76
N LYS A 335 -3.95 19.92 -9.81
CA LYS A 335 -4.07 20.74 -11.02
C LYS A 335 -3.06 20.33 -12.09
N ASP A 336 -1.79 20.24 -11.73
CA ASP A 336 -0.72 19.90 -12.67
C ASP A 336 -0.90 18.49 -13.26
N TRP A 337 -1.48 17.55 -12.50
CA TRP A 337 -1.82 16.21 -13.02
C TRP A 337 -2.89 16.25 -14.11
N VAL A 338 -4.02 16.94 -13.87
CA VAL A 338 -5.09 17.00 -14.88
C VAL A 338 -4.69 17.85 -16.09
N ASP A 339 -3.89 18.89 -15.90
CA ASP A 339 -3.36 19.72 -16.98
C ASP A 339 -2.34 18.94 -17.84
N TRP A 340 -1.48 18.15 -17.21
CA TRP A 340 -0.56 17.27 -17.92
C TRP A 340 -1.32 16.21 -18.72
N THR A 341 -2.32 15.56 -18.14
CA THR A 341 -3.16 14.57 -18.80
C THR A 341 -3.90 15.21 -19.98
N GLY A 342 -4.53 16.36 -19.79
CA GLY A 342 -5.19 17.11 -20.85
C GLY A 342 -4.24 17.50 -21.98
N SER A 343 -3.02 17.93 -21.66
CA SER A 343 -2.00 18.28 -22.66
C SER A 343 -1.52 17.07 -23.45
N LYS A 344 -1.38 15.90 -22.79
CA LYS A 344 -1.08 14.62 -23.44
C LYS A 344 -2.18 14.25 -24.46
N ILE A 345 -3.44 14.36 -24.06
CA ILE A 345 -4.60 14.07 -24.90
C ILE A 345 -4.66 15.04 -26.09
N GLU A 346 -4.52 16.35 -25.85
CA GLU A 346 -4.53 17.38 -26.87
C GLU A 346 -3.43 17.19 -27.91
N LYS A 347 -2.23 16.85 -27.45
CA LYS A 347 -1.10 16.55 -28.34
C LYS A 347 -1.35 15.33 -29.22
N ALA A 348 -2.04 14.32 -28.71
CA ALA A 348 -2.32 13.08 -29.43
C ALA A 348 -3.53 13.21 -30.36
N HIS A 349 -4.56 13.97 -29.98
CA HIS A 349 -5.88 13.95 -30.62
C HIS A 349 -6.43 15.33 -31.00
N GLY A 350 -5.69 16.41 -30.74
CA GLY A 350 -6.04 17.77 -31.13
C GLY A 350 -6.98 18.50 -30.15
N SER A 351 -7.47 17.85 -29.11
CA SER A 351 -8.32 18.46 -28.07
C SER A 351 -8.21 17.77 -26.74
N LYS A 352 -8.23 18.53 -25.66
CA LYS A 352 -8.27 18.02 -24.26
C LYS A 352 -9.58 17.31 -23.91
N THR A 353 -10.61 17.44 -24.75
CA THR A 353 -11.93 16.83 -24.55
C THR A 353 -12.04 15.43 -25.19
N GLU A 354 -11.02 14.97 -25.85
CA GLU A 354 -10.96 13.63 -26.41
C GLU A 354 -10.70 12.56 -25.34
N LEU A 355 -10.83 11.30 -25.71
CA LEU A 355 -10.57 10.18 -24.82
C LEU A 355 -9.08 10.09 -24.48
N ASN A 356 -8.78 9.67 -23.24
CA ASN A 356 -7.41 9.43 -22.80
C ASN A 356 -6.89 8.10 -23.38
N ALA A 357 -6.73 8.08 -24.70
CA ALA A 357 -6.22 6.94 -25.43
C ALA A 357 -4.70 7.02 -25.61
N GLY A 358 -4.07 5.86 -25.68
CA GLY A 358 -2.64 5.73 -25.95
C GLY A 358 -1.73 5.86 -24.72
N GLY A 359 -0.47 5.47 -24.92
CA GLY A 359 0.48 5.28 -23.85
C GLY A 359 0.24 3.99 -23.05
N PHE A 360 1.14 3.71 -22.11
CA PHE A 360 1.01 2.55 -21.24
C PHE A 360 -0.10 2.77 -20.20
N GLN A 361 -0.97 1.77 -20.02
CA GLN A 361 -1.99 1.70 -18.99
C GLN A 361 -1.92 0.34 -18.31
N PHE A 362 -2.16 0.30 -17.00
CA PHE A 362 -2.28 -0.97 -16.26
C PHE A 362 -3.64 -1.64 -16.49
N GLY A 363 -4.67 -0.88 -16.91
CA GLY A 363 -6.03 -1.37 -17.05
C GLY A 363 -6.61 -1.81 -15.71
N ASP A 364 -7.54 -2.76 -15.72
CA ASP A 364 -8.00 -3.40 -14.47
C ASP A 364 -7.00 -4.50 -14.10
N TRP A 365 -5.96 -4.12 -13.36
CA TRP A 365 -4.81 -4.96 -13.03
C TRP A 365 -5.23 -6.17 -12.18
N LEU A 366 -4.74 -7.35 -12.55
CA LEU A 366 -5.04 -8.64 -11.93
C LEU A 366 -6.53 -9.05 -11.96
N ALA A 367 -7.34 -8.44 -12.83
CA ALA A 367 -8.69 -8.94 -13.11
C ALA A 367 -8.65 -10.32 -13.78
N LEU A 368 -9.68 -11.11 -13.54
CA LEU A 368 -9.75 -12.52 -13.98
C LEU A 368 -10.46 -12.72 -15.31
N ASP A 369 -11.00 -11.67 -15.91
CA ASP A 369 -11.80 -11.74 -17.15
C ASP A 369 -10.98 -11.59 -18.44
N GLY A 370 -9.71 -11.21 -18.35
CA GLY A 370 -8.82 -11.02 -19.49
C GLY A 370 -7.40 -11.52 -19.27
N ALA A 371 -7.07 -11.95 -18.04
CA ALA A 371 -5.73 -12.40 -17.71
C ALA A 371 -5.31 -13.63 -18.52
N THR A 372 -4.14 -13.54 -19.13
CA THR A 372 -3.45 -14.64 -19.83
C THR A 372 -2.09 -14.86 -19.21
N PRO A 373 -1.38 -15.94 -19.54
CA PRO A 373 0.00 -16.13 -19.04
C PRO A 373 0.96 -14.98 -19.36
N SER A 374 0.65 -14.18 -20.40
CA SER A 374 1.47 -13.03 -20.83
C SER A 374 0.89 -11.66 -20.49
N SER A 375 -0.29 -11.58 -19.87
CA SER A 375 -0.94 -10.32 -19.49
C SER A 375 -1.69 -10.46 -18.17
N PHE A 376 -1.52 -9.48 -17.29
CA PHE A 376 -2.23 -9.38 -16.02
C PHE A 376 -3.43 -8.40 -16.07
N LYS A 377 -3.73 -7.84 -17.24
CA LYS A 377 -4.83 -6.89 -17.43
C LYS A 377 -6.15 -7.62 -17.64
N GLY A 378 -7.22 -7.06 -17.10
CA GLY A 378 -8.59 -7.46 -17.41
C GLY A 378 -9.03 -7.10 -18.82
N SER A 379 -10.25 -7.52 -19.18
CA SER A 379 -10.87 -7.26 -20.50
C SER A 379 -11.53 -5.88 -20.60
N THR A 380 -11.62 -5.12 -19.51
CA THR A 380 -12.17 -3.76 -19.56
C THR A 380 -11.25 -2.86 -20.37
N ASP A 381 -11.82 -2.14 -21.32
CA ASP A 381 -11.07 -1.27 -22.23
C ASP A 381 -10.22 -0.23 -21.47
N ASP A 382 -8.92 -0.21 -21.73
CA ASP A 382 -7.96 0.67 -21.06
C ASP A 382 -8.28 2.16 -21.30
N THR A 383 -8.77 2.50 -22.50
CA THR A 383 -9.14 3.88 -22.86
C THR A 383 -10.37 4.34 -22.09
N PHE A 384 -11.33 3.44 -21.88
CA PHE A 384 -12.50 3.71 -21.05
C PHE A 384 -12.09 4.00 -19.61
N ILE A 385 -11.28 3.11 -18.99
CA ILE A 385 -10.78 3.31 -17.62
C ILE A 385 -10.04 4.64 -17.52
N ALA A 386 -9.09 4.88 -18.41
CA ALA A 386 -8.26 6.08 -18.39
C ALA A 386 -9.09 7.38 -18.58
N SER A 387 -10.09 7.34 -19.46
CA SER A 387 -10.97 8.50 -19.70
C SER A 387 -11.93 8.73 -18.52
N ALA A 388 -12.45 7.65 -17.91
CA ALA A 388 -13.31 7.73 -16.73
C ALA A 388 -12.59 8.34 -15.53
N TYR A 389 -11.34 7.95 -15.28
CA TYR A 389 -10.53 8.51 -14.20
C TYR A 389 -10.08 9.95 -14.48
N TYR A 390 -9.77 10.29 -15.73
CA TYR A 390 -9.51 11.68 -16.12
C TYR A 390 -10.74 12.58 -15.85
N TYR A 391 -11.93 12.12 -16.26
CA TYR A 391 -13.19 12.81 -15.97
C TYR A 391 -13.39 13.05 -14.47
N GLU A 392 -13.25 12.00 -13.64
CA GLU A 392 -13.44 12.11 -12.19
C GLU A 392 -12.37 13.00 -11.55
N SER A 393 -11.12 12.91 -11.99
CA SER A 393 -10.04 13.80 -11.54
C SER A 393 -10.36 15.28 -11.84
N LEU A 394 -10.90 15.59 -13.02
CA LEU A 394 -11.37 16.94 -13.35
C LEU A 394 -12.51 17.40 -12.42
N CYS A 395 -13.46 16.53 -12.09
CA CYS A 395 -14.54 16.82 -11.15
C CYS A 395 -13.98 17.13 -9.74
N ILE A 396 -13.03 16.33 -9.28
CA ILE A 396 -12.38 16.53 -7.98
C ILE A 396 -11.61 17.87 -7.95
N VAL A 397 -10.85 18.16 -9.01
CA VAL A 397 -10.11 19.45 -9.11
C VAL A 397 -11.05 20.64 -9.12
N ALA A 398 -12.17 20.57 -9.86
CA ALA A 398 -13.19 21.61 -9.88
C ALA A 398 -13.82 21.83 -8.51
N GLU A 399 -14.11 20.74 -7.77
CA GLU A 399 -14.65 20.81 -6.41
C GLU A 399 -13.66 21.49 -5.44
N VAL A 400 -12.38 21.08 -5.49
CA VAL A 400 -11.35 21.66 -4.62
C VAL A 400 -11.06 23.11 -4.99
N ALA A 401 -11.03 23.47 -6.28
CA ALA A 401 -10.89 24.85 -6.73
C ALA A 401 -12.00 25.75 -6.16
N ALA A 402 -13.25 25.32 -6.24
CA ALA A 402 -14.38 26.05 -5.63
C ALA A 402 -14.23 26.14 -4.11
N LEU A 403 -13.82 25.03 -3.46
CA LEU A 403 -13.61 24.99 -2.01
C LEU A 403 -12.59 26.04 -1.54
N ILE A 404 -11.48 26.22 -2.28
CA ILE A 404 -10.43 27.19 -1.92
C ILE A 404 -10.75 28.63 -2.41
N GLY A 405 -11.84 28.83 -3.17
CA GLY A 405 -12.28 30.12 -3.68
C GLY A 405 -11.69 30.50 -5.05
N ASN A 406 -11.13 29.54 -5.79
CA ASN A 406 -10.68 29.75 -7.16
C ASN A 406 -11.81 29.44 -8.15
N GLU A 407 -12.75 30.37 -8.27
CA GLU A 407 -13.95 30.21 -9.10
C GLU A 407 -13.64 30.07 -10.60
N SER A 408 -12.56 30.70 -11.07
CA SER A 408 -12.12 30.59 -12.47
C SER A 408 -11.73 29.18 -12.82
N ASP A 409 -10.85 28.56 -12.03
CA ASP A 409 -10.44 27.17 -12.22
C ASP A 409 -11.62 26.22 -12.01
N ALA A 410 -12.47 26.46 -11.00
CA ALA A 410 -13.66 25.66 -10.75
C ALA A 410 -14.60 25.61 -11.97
N ALA A 411 -14.87 26.76 -12.60
CA ALA A 411 -15.68 26.81 -13.82
C ALA A 411 -15.00 26.16 -15.01
N CYS A 412 -13.68 26.38 -15.17
CA CYS A 412 -12.89 25.79 -16.25
C CYS A 412 -12.91 24.26 -16.21
N TYR A 413 -12.54 23.67 -15.07
CA TYR A 413 -12.46 22.19 -14.94
C TYR A 413 -13.83 21.53 -14.92
N ARG A 414 -14.87 22.19 -14.40
CA ARG A 414 -16.26 21.72 -14.51
C ARG A 414 -16.70 21.66 -15.96
N GLY A 415 -16.49 22.74 -16.72
CA GLY A 415 -16.83 22.77 -18.16
C GLY A 415 -16.03 21.76 -18.99
N LEU A 416 -14.76 21.51 -18.62
CA LEU A 416 -13.95 20.48 -19.27
C LEU A 416 -14.44 19.06 -18.92
N SER A 417 -14.76 18.79 -17.66
CA SER A 417 -15.27 17.49 -17.22
C SER A 417 -16.58 17.13 -17.93
N GLU A 418 -17.50 18.08 -18.08
CA GLU A 418 -18.75 17.86 -18.81
C GLU A 418 -18.51 17.44 -20.27
N LYS A 419 -17.59 18.10 -20.97
CA LYS A 419 -17.23 17.76 -22.37
C LYS A 419 -16.58 16.39 -22.46
N VAL A 420 -15.65 16.06 -21.54
CA VAL A 420 -15.03 14.73 -21.48
C VAL A 420 -16.09 13.66 -21.21
N ARG A 421 -17.04 13.93 -20.28
CA ARG A 421 -18.16 13.02 -20.03
C ARG A 421 -19.01 12.79 -21.28
N GLU A 422 -19.37 13.86 -22.00
CA GLU A 422 -20.13 13.74 -23.26
C GLU A 422 -19.37 12.89 -24.29
N ARG A 423 -18.05 13.06 -24.40
CA ARG A 423 -17.22 12.27 -25.31
C ARG A 423 -17.19 10.78 -24.91
N ILE A 424 -17.09 10.47 -23.62
CA ILE A 424 -17.18 9.10 -23.11
C ILE A 424 -18.55 8.49 -23.42
N LEU A 425 -19.63 9.24 -23.17
CA LEU A 425 -20.99 8.77 -23.45
C LEU A 425 -21.24 8.58 -24.94
N PHE A 426 -20.66 9.42 -25.81
CA PHE A 426 -20.74 9.26 -27.25
C PHE A 426 -20.09 7.97 -27.74
N GLU A 427 -18.91 7.65 -27.19
CA GLU A 427 -18.12 6.48 -27.63
C GLU A 427 -18.67 5.17 -27.06
N TYR A 428 -19.02 5.16 -25.78
CA TYR A 428 -19.25 3.91 -25.04
C TYR A 428 -20.72 3.65 -24.70
N VAL A 429 -21.62 4.61 -24.89
CA VAL A 429 -23.04 4.45 -24.54
C VAL A 429 -23.91 4.58 -25.77
N THR A 430 -24.61 3.50 -26.11
CA THR A 430 -25.53 3.47 -27.25
C THR A 430 -26.69 4.44 -27.08
N PRO A 431 -27.42 4.80 -28.17
CA PRO A 431 -28.62 5.62 -28.08
C PRO A 431 -29.72 5.03 -27.16
N SER A 432 -29.75 3.70 -26.98
CA SER A 432 -30.68 3.02 -26.07
C SER A 432 -30.18 2.98 -24.60
N GLY A 433 -29.10 3.71 -24.26
CA GLY A 433 -28.56 3.78 -22.92
C GLY A 433 -27.65 2.63 -22.48
N ARG A 434 -27.37 1.67 -23.37
CA ARG A 434 -26.54 0.51 -23.04
C ARG A 434 -25.07 0.87 -23.09
N LEU A 435 -24.31 0.47 -22.06
CA LEU A 435 -22.85 0.51 -22.09
C LEU A 435 -22.33 -0.58 -23.06
N SER A 436 -21.40 -0.23 -23.95
CA SER A 436 -20.81 -1.14 -24.93
C SER A 436 -19.75 -2.08 -24.33
N ILE A 437 -19.26 -1.78 -23.13
CA ILE A 437 -18.27 -2.57 -22.39
C ILE A 437 -18.99 -3.58 -21.51
N ASP A 438 -18.94 -4.88 -21.86
CA ASP A 438 -19.63 -5.96 -21.13
C ASP A 438 -18.68 -6.64 -20.12
N THR A 439 -18.14 -5.86 -19.16
CA THR A 439 -17.30 -6.35 -18.06
C THR A 439 -17.82 -5.87 -16.71
N GLN A 440 -17.53 -6.60 -15.63
CA GLN A 440 -17.92 -6.16 -14.28
C GLN A 440 -17.35 -4.77 -13.97
N SER A 441 -16.05 -4.57 -14.16
CA SER A 441 -15.37 -3.30 -13.87
C SER A 441 -15.88 -2.16 -14.74
N GLY A 442 -16.21 -2.42 -16.01
CA GLY A 442 -16.82 -1.41 -16.88
C GLY A 442 -18.13 -0.87 -16.32
N TYR A 443 -19.04 -1.76 -15.91
CA TYR A 443 -20.32 -1.35 -15.29
C TYR A 443 -20.13 -0.68 -13.93
N ILE A 444 -19.23 -1.20 -13.09
CA ILE A 444 -18.96 -0.64 -11.76
C ILE A 444 -18.39 0.78 -11.87
N ILE A 445 -17.43 1.01 -12.76
CA ILE A 445 -16.86 2.35 -13.03
C ILE A 445 -17.93 3.28 -13.59
N ALA A 446 -18.72 2.82 -14.57
CA ALA A 446 -19.78 3.63 -15.17
C ALA A 446 -20.81 4.08 -14.12
N LEU A 447 -21.23 3.19 -13.22
CA LEU A 447 -22.17 3.53 -12.15
C LEU A 447 -21.53 4.45 -11.10
N LYS A 448 -20.26 4.22 -10.72
CA LYS A 448 -19.54 5.04 -9.73
C LYS A 448 -19.36 6.48 -10.19
N PHE A 449 -18.95 6.69 -11.43
CA PHE A 449 -18.66 8.02 -11.98
C PHE A 449 -19.81 8.59 -12.80
N LYS A 450 -21.01 7.97 -12.75
CA LYS A 450 -22.23 8.42 -13.44
C LYS A 450 -22.06 8.58 -14.96
N LEU A 451 -21.31 7.65 -15.55
CA LEU A 451 -21.06 7.58 -16.99
C LEU A 451 -22.14 6.74 -17.69
N PHE A 452 -23.36 7.22 -17.64
CA PHE A 452 -24.53 6.57 -18.26
C PHE A 452 -25.54 7.63 -18.73
N ARG A 453 -26.40 7.26 -19.69
CA ARG A 453 -27.60 8.03 -20.06
C ARG A 453 -28.80 7.62 -19.21
N GLU A 454 -28.99 6.30 -19.08
CA GLU A 454 -30.08 5.69 -18.34
C GLU A 454 -29.48 4.73 -17.29
N ARG A 455 -29.54 5.14 -16.02
CA ARG A 455 -28.94 4.40 -14.90
C ARG A 455 -29.47 2.98 -14.79
N GLU A 456 -30.79 2.80 -14.92
CA GLU A 456 -31.47 1.52 -14.77
C GLU A 456 -31.04 0.51 -15.85
N VAL A 457 -30.76 1.00 -17.07
CA VAL A 457 -30.25 0.16 -18.16
C VAL A 457 -28.90 -0.44 -17.80
N VAL A 458 -28.00 0.36 -17.24
CA VAL A 458 -26.65 -0.12 -16.82
C VAL A 458 -26.74 -1.06 -15.64
N ILE A 459 -27.65 -0.83 -14.68
CA ILE A 459 -27.90 -1.75 -13.56
C ILE A 459 -28.38 -3.11 -14.08
N GLU A 460 -29.31 -3.16 -15.01
CA GLU A 460 -29.80 -4.43 -15.58
C GLU A 460 -28.73 -5.15 -16.42
N GLN A 461 -27.87 -4.40 -17.12
CA GLN A 461 -26.71 -4.98 -17.78
C GLN A 461 -25.73 -5.60 -16.76
N LEU A 462 -25.42 -4.88 -15.66
CA LEU A 462 -24.57 -5.40 -14.59
C LEU A 462 -25.15 -6.68 -13.98
N LYS A 463 -26.43 -6.70 -13.62
CA LYS A 463 -27.10 -7.91 -13.11
C LYS A 463 -26.97 -9.09 -14.09
N THR A 464 -27.15 -8.81 -15.38
CA THR A 464 -27.01 -9.82 -16.43
C THR A 464 -25.57 -10.34 -16.51
N ARG A 465 -24.58 -9.43 -16.41
CA ARG A 465 -23.17 -9.78 -16.41
C ARG A 465 -22.80 -10.63 -15.18
N LEU A 466 -23.23 -10.22 -13.99
CA LEU A 466 -23.00 -10.97 -12.75
C LEU A 466 -23.56 -12.38 -12.81
N LYS A 467 -24.76 -12.54 -13.39
CA LYS A 467 -25.37 -13.87 -13.61
C LYS A 467 -24.54 -14.72 -14.60
N LYS A 468 -24.08 -14.14 -15.72
CA LYS A 468 -23.19 -14.82 -16.68
C LYS A 468 -21.87 -15.26 -16.03
N ASP A 469 -21.37 -14.49 -15.09
CA ASP A 469 -20.15 -14.79 -14.32
C ASP A 469 -20.41 -15.72 -13.13
N LEU A 470 -21.61 -16.31 -13.04
CA LEU A 470 -22.01 -17.19 -11.96
C LEU A 470 -21.84 -16.56 -10.57
N TYR A 471 -22.05 -15.25 -10.47
CA TYR A 471 -21.83 -14.45 -9.27
C TYR A 471 -20.40 -14.60 -8.69
N LYS A 472 -19.41 -14.78 -9.57
CA LYS A 472 -18.00 -14.79 -9.20
C LYS A 472 -17.36 -13.44 -9.56
N ILE A 473 -16.57 -12.90 -8.64
CA ILE A 473 -15.84 -11.66 -8.90
C ILE A 473 -14.82 -11.87 -10.01
N LYS A 474 -14.78 -10.93 -10.97
CA LYS A 474 -13.85 -10.97 -12.09
C LYS A 474 -12.97 -9.72 -12.15
N SER A 475 -13.32 -8.68 -11.38
CA SER A 475 -12.61 -7.42 -11.32
C SER A 475 -11.23 -7.54 -10.67
N GLY A 476 -10.36 -6.63 -11.04
CA GLY A 476 -9.01 -6.44 -10.50
C GLY A 476 -8.91 -5.23 -9.57
N PHE A 477 -7.75 -4.59 -9.56
CA PHE A 477 -7.43 -3.48 -8.64
C PHE A 477 -8.29 -2.23 -8.85
N VAL A 478 -8.89 -2.05 -10.02
CA VAL A 478 -9.71 -0.87 -10.33
C VAL A 478 -11.18 -1.09 -9.97
N GLY A 479 -11.73 -2.22 -10.35
CA GLY A 479 -13.15 -2.50 -10.11
C GLY A 479 -13.44 -2.97 -8.69
N THR A 480 -12.60 -3.83 -8.13
CA THR A 480 -12.84 -4.49 -6.83
C THR A 480 -12.99 -3.53 -5.64
N PRO A 481 -12.17 -2.47 -5.49
CA PRO A 481 -12.24 -1.55 -4.35
C PRO A 481 -13.60 -0.88 -4.17
N ILE A 482 -14.28 -0.61 -5.27
CA ILE A 482 -15.58 0.06 -5.27
C ILE A 482 -16.77 -0.88 -5.52
N PHE A 483 -16.51 -2.16 -5.73
CA PHE A 483 -17.48 -3.15 -6.19
C PHE A 483 -18.71 -3.27 -5.27
N CYS A 484 -18.51 -3.66 -4.01
CA CYS A 484 -19.59 -3.83 -3.04
C CYS A 484 -20.28 -2.50 -2.70
N GLN A 485 -19.55 -1.39 -2.72
CA GLN A 485 -20.10 -0.05 -2.52
C GLN A 485 -21.09 0.31 -3.65
N VAL A 486 -20.66 0.15 -4.91
CA VAL A 486 -21.51 0.46 -6.08
C VAL A 486 -22.76 -0.43 -6.10
N LEU A 487 -22.64 -1.71 -5.78
CA LEU A 487 -23.81 -2.58 -5.65
C LEU A 487 -24.80 -2.01 -4.61
N SER A 488 -24.31 -1.59 -3.45
CA SER A 488 -25.15 -1.06 -2.37
C SER A 488 -25.76 0.31 -2.72
N GLU A 489 -25.00 1.21 -3.34
CA GLU A 489 -25.46 2.52 -3.82
C GLU A 489 -26.55 2.41 -4.89
N ASN A 490 -26.64 1.25 -5.55
CA ASN A 490 -27.61 0.97 -6.61
C ASN A 490 -28.70 -0.06 -6.21
N GLY A 491 -28.96 -0.22 -4.91
CA GLY A 491 -30.05 -1.06 -4.40
C GLY A 491 -29.82 -2.55 -4.46
N MET A 492 -28.56 -2.97 -4.65
CA MET A 492 -28.15 -4.38 -4.76
C MET A 492 -27.32 -4.84 -3.55
N VAL A 493 -27.68 -4.39 -2.35
CA VAL A 493 -26.90 -4.68 -1.12
C VAL A 493 -26.83 -6.19 -0.82
N ASP A 494 -27.88 -6.95 -1.15
CA ASP A 494 -27.86 -8.40 -0.98
C ASP A 494 -26.79 -9.07 -1.85
N LEU A 495 -26.62 -8.60 -3.08
CA LEU A 495 -25.54 -9.08 -3.96
C LEU A 495 -24.16 -8.66 -3.41
N ALA A 496 -24.02 -7.48 -2.82
CA ALA A 496 -22.77 -7.08 -2.17
C ALA A 496 -22.38 -8.05 -1.04
N TYR A 497 -23.36 -8.49 -0.25
CA TYR A 497 -23.17 -9.54 0.75
C TYR A 497 -22.84 -10.91 0.16
N GLU A 498 -23.47 -11.31 -0.93
CA GLU A 498 -23.13 -12.55 -1.63
C GLU A 498 -21.65 -12.58 -2.04
N PHE A 499 -21.12 -11.46 -2.55
CA PHE A 499 -19.71 -11.34 -2.91
C PHE A 499 -18.79 -11.31 -1.69
N LEU A 500 -19.11 -10.50 -0.67
CA LEU A 500 -18.32 -10.42 0.56
C LEU A 500 -18.21 -11.77 1.27
N LEU A 501 -19.31 -12.53 1.32
CA LEU A 501 -19.42 -13.80 2.04
C LEU A 501 -19.10 -15.02 1.18
N ASN A 502 -18.64 -14.82 -0.07
CA ASN A 502 -18.23 -15.93 -0.92
C ASN A 502 -16.96 -16.59 -0.39
N GLU A 503 -17.07 -17.83 0.03
CA GLU A 503 -15.98 -18.65 0.57
C GLU A 503 -15.16 -19.37 -0.50
N GLY A 504 -15.66 -19.42 -1.71
CA GLY A 504 -15.01 -20.09 -2.84
C GLY A 504 -14.17 -19.11 -3.68
N PHE A 505 -13.30 -19.68 -4.53
CA PHE A 505 -12.53 -18.92 -5.51
C PHE A 505 -13.42 -18.41 -6.65
N PRO A 506 -13.22 -17.18 -7.11
CA PRO A 506 -12.50 -16.09 -6.46
C PRO A 506 -13.35 -15.39 -5.39
N GLY A 507 -12.74 -14.94 -4.32
CA GLY A 507 -13.43 -14.26 -3.23
C GLY A 507 -12.51 -13.98 -2.05
N TRP A 508 -12.88 -12.99 -1.22
CA TRP A 508 -12.07 -12.60 -0.06
C TRP A 508 -11.95 -13.71 0.99
N LEU A 509 -13.06 -14.45 1.23
CA LEU A 509 -13.05 -15.52 2.24
C LEU A 509 -12.38 -16.81 1.75
N TYR A 510 -12.10 -16.95 0.45
CA TYR A 510 -11.27 -18.02 -0.07
C TYR A 510 -9.85 -17.98 0.56
N ALA A 511 -9.20 -16.81 0.56
CA ALA A 511 -7.89 -16.64 1.19
C ALA A 511 -7.96 -16.89 2.70
N VAL A 512 -9.01 -16.42 3.38
CA VAL A 512 -9.24 -16.68 4.82
C VAL A 512 -9.36 -18.18 5.10
N ASN A 513 -10.07 -18.91 4.26
CA ASN A 513 -10.22 -20.37 4.41
C ASN A 513 -8.90 -21.13 4.22
N LEU A 514 -7.95 -20.58 3.46
CA LEU A 514 -6.61 -21.11 3.29
C LEU A 514 -5.61 -20.59 4.34
N GLY A 515 -6.09 -19.94 5.41
CA GLY A 515 -5.28 -19.50 6.54
C GLY A 515 -4.54 -18.18 6.33
N ALA A 516 -5.00 -17.33 5.40
CA ALA A 516 -4.45 -15.99 5.21
C ALA A 516 -4.61 -15.13 6.48
N THR A 517 -3.53 -14.46 6.87
CA THR A 517 -3.50 -13.50 7.99
C THR A 517 -3.24 -12.07 7.52
N THR A 518 -3.10 -11.89 6.21
CA THR A 518 -2.97 -10.63 5.47
C THR A 518 -3.76 -10.74 4.16
N ILE A 519 -3.94 -9.62 3.45
CA ILE A 519 -4.54 -9.62 2.12
C ILE A 519 -3.52 -10.11 1.09
N TRP A 520 -3.95 -10.95 0.18
CA TRP A 520 -3.13 -11.44 -0.93
C TRP A 520 -3.20 -10.53 -2.16
N GLU A 521 -2.11 -10.49 -2.93
CA GLU A 521 -2.00 -9.71 -4.17
C GLU A 521 -2.96 -10.19 -5.25
N ARG A 522 -3.11 -11.52 -5.38
CA ARG A 522 -3.96 -12.16 -6.39
C ARG A 522 -5.09 -12.91 -5.72
N TRP A 523 -6.21 -13.01 -6.40
CA TRP A 523 -7.30 -13.88 -5.96
C TRP A 523 -6.87 -15.34 -5.75
N ASN A 524 -5.87 -15.79 -6.51
CA ASN A 524 -5.29 -17.13 -6.47
C ASN A 524 -3.80 -17.11 -6.12
N SER A 525 -3.38 -16.24 -5.22
CA SER A 525 -1.97 -16.24 -4.74
C SER A 525 -1.56 -17.61 -4.23
N VAL A 526 -2.46 -18.30 -3.53
CA VAL A 526 -2.33 -19.72 -3.20
C VAL A 526 -3.44 -20.47 -3.93
N MET A 527 -3.08 -21.54 -4.60
CA MET A 527 -4.00 -22.40 -5.36
C MET A 527 -4.83 -23.29 -4.43
N PRO A 528 -5.95 -23.89 -4.90
CA PRO A 528 -6.80 -24.75 -4.05
C PRO A 528 -6.08 -25.96 -3.44
N ASP A 529 -4.99 -26.41 -4.04
CA ASP A 529 -4.14 -27.51 -3.53
C ASP A 529 -3.11 -27.04 -2.49
N GLY A 530 -3.12 -25.75 -2.12
CA GLY A 530 -2.21 -25.15 -1.17
C GLY A 530 -0.85 -24.73 -1.76
N THR A 531 -0.65 -24.88 -3.07
CA THR A 531 0.61 -24.45 -3.72
C THR A 531 0.57 -22.95 -4.08
N MET A 532 1.74 -22.30 -4.06
CA MET A 532 1.86 -20.94 -4.55
C MET A 532 1.56 -20.87 -6.05
N ASN A 533 0.84 -19.83 -6.46
CA ASN A 533 0.67 -19.54 -7.88
C ASN A 533 2.05 -19.32 -8.51
N PRO A 534 2.38 -20.02 -9.61
CA PRO A 534 3.72 -19.95 -10.23
C PRO A 534 4.01 -18.61 -10.93
N ALA A 535 3.06 -17.68 -10.99
CA ALA A 535 3.32 -16.35 -11.51
C ALA A 535 4.38 -15.63 -10.66
N GLY A 536 5.43 -15.12 -11.31
CA GLY A 536 6.60 -14.57 -10.62
C GLY A 536 6.33 -13.36 -9.71
N MET A 537 5.22 -12.63 -9.93
CA MET A 537 4.75 -11.53 -9.09
C MET A 537 3.63 -12.06 -8.19
N ASN A 538 3.94 -12.34 -6.93
CA ASN A 538 2.99 -12.90 -5.99
C ASN A 538 3.40 -12.64 -4.54
N SER A 539 2.62 -11.80 -3.85
CA SER A 539 2.79 -11.48 -2.43
C SER A 539 1.57 -11.97 -1.63
N LEU A 540 1.81 -12.49 -0.44
CA LEU A 540 0.73 -12.81 0.49
C LEU A 540 0.41 -11.65 1.45
N ASN A 541 1.10 -10.51 1.29
CA ASN A 541 0.90 -9.31 2.10
C ASN A 541 0.82 -8.06 1.22
N HIS A 542 -0.35 -7.85 0.59
CA HIS A 542 -0.61 -6.79 -0.37
C HIS A 542 -2.00 -6.20 -0.15
N TYR A 543 -2.12 -4.95 0.26
CA TYR A 543 -3.34 -4.41 0.87
C TYR A 543 -4.49 -4.04 -0.08
N SER A 544 -4.27 -3.94 -1.41
CA SER A 544 -5.24 -3.34 -2.35
C SER A 544 -6.66 -3.94 -2.27
N TYR A 545 -6.80 -5.27 -2.28
CA TYR A 545 -8.11 -5.91 -2.15
C TYR A 545 -8.74 -5.80 -0.75
N GLY A 546 -7.96 -5.38 0.26
CA GLY A 546 -8.46 -5.05 1.60
C GLY A 546 -9.33 -3.80 1.63
N SER A 547 -9.37 -3.03 0.55
CA SER A 547 -10.26 -1.88 0.33
C SER A 547 -11.75 -2.19 0.47
N VAL A 548 -12.16 -3.46 0.35
CA VAL A 548 -13.54 -3.91 0.65
C VAL A 548 -14.00 -3.54 2.07
N ILE A 549 -13.08 -3.31 3.01
CA ILE A 549 -13.44 -2.96 4.39
C ILE A 549 -14.07 -1.56 4.49
N GLU A 550 -13.84 -0.66 3.54
CA GLU A 550 -14.62 0.58 3.45
C GLU A 550 -16.12 0.28 3.29
N PHE A 551 -16.49 -0.72 2.47
CA PHE A 551 -17.88 -1.17 2.37
C PHE A 551 -18.41 -1.65 3.72
N VAL A 552 -17.61 -2.38 4.50
CA VAL A 552 -18.05 -2.85 5.82
C VAL A 552 -18.31 -1.69 6.77
N TYR A 553 -17.45 -0.66 6.80
CA TYR A 553 -17.70 0.56 7.59
C TYR A 553 -18.94 1.31 7.12
N LYS A 554 -19.04 1.58 5.82
CA LYS A 554 -20.05 2.49 5.27
C LYS A 554 -21.45 1.86 5.13
N TYR A 555 -21.51 0.57 4.82
CA TYR A 555 -22.79 -0.07 4.48
C TYR A 555 -23.19 -1.20 5.43
N VAL A 556 -22.25 -1.98 5.97
CA VAL A 556 -22.58 -3.01 6.95
C VAL A 556 -22.84 -2.37 8.32
N VAL A 557 -21.87 -1.66 8.86
CA VAL A 557 -22.00 -0.89 10.12
C VAL A 557 -22.78 0.42 9.90
N GLY A 558 -22.67 0.99 8.70
CA GLY A 558 -23.48 2.13 8.26
C GLY A 558 -22.94 3.50 8.65
N ILE A 559 -21.65 3.65 8.94
CA ILE A 559 -21.03 4.93 9.30
C ILE A 559 -20.56 5.63 8.01
N GLN A 560 -21.33 6.62 7.55
CA GLN A 560 -21.08 7.33 6.29
C GLN A 560 -20.92 8.82 6.52
N PRO A 561 -19.86 9.49 5.98
CA PRO A 561 -19.76 10.94 6.02
C PRO A 561 -20.84 11.56 5.11
N LEU A 562 -21.54 12.58 5.60
CA LEU A 562 -22.36 13.48 4.80
C LEU A 562 -21.60 14.76 4.49
N ASP A 563 -20.77 15.22 5.44
CA ASP A 563 -19.85 16.32 5.26
C ASP A 563 -18.41 15.88 5.49
N ALA A 564 -17.48 16.59 4.89
CA ALA A 564 -16.05 16.38 5.07
C ALA A 564 -15.66 16.46 6.56
N GLY A 565 -14.80 15.56 7.00
CA GLY A 565 -14.37 15.41 8.39
C GLY A 565 -15.44 14.82 9.30
N PHE A 566 -16.51 14.23 8.74
CA PHE A 566 -17.62 13.65 9.51
C PHE A 566 -18.32 14.66 10.44
N ARG A 567 -18.34 15.95 10.07
CA ARG A 567 -19.09 16.97 10.84
C ARG A 567 -20.58 16.63 10.94
N THR A 568 -21.11 16.03 9.89
CA THR A 568 -22.37 15.30 9.89
C THR A 568 -22.15 13.92 9.28
N ALA A 569 -22.79 12.91 9.86
CA ALA A 569 -22.69 11.53 9.40
C ALA A 569 -24.08 10.89 9.32
N ARG A 570 -24.25 10.00 8.34
CA ARG A 570 -25.39 9.10 8.28
C ARG A 570 -25.04 7.81 9.00
N LEU A 571 -25.90 7.40 9.92
CA LEU A 571 -25.86 6.06 10.51
C LEU A 571 -26.98 5.23 9.87
N ALA A 572 -26.61 4.38 8.92
CA ALA A 572 -27.55 3.59 8.10
C ALA A 572 -27.01 2.17 7.90
N PRO A 573 -27.09 1.33 8.94
CA PRO A 573 -26.64 -0.06 8.83
C PRO A 573 -27.58 -0.88 7.92
N ASN A 574 -27.00 -1.81 7.17
CA ASN A 574 -27.74 -2.80 6.40
C ASN A 574 -27.52 -4.17 7.06
N PRO A 575 -28.40 -4.62 7.95
CA PRO A 575 -28.23 -5.87 8.66
C PRO A 575 -28.34 -7.09 7.70
N ASN A 576 -27.54 -8.12 7.97
CA ASN A 576 -27.62 -9.39 7.24
C ASN A 576 -27.51 -10.56 8.22
N VAL A 577 -28.43 -11.50 8.15
CA VAL A 577 -28.53 -12.64 9.08
C VAL A 577 -27.28 -13.53 9.07
N LYS A 578 -26.55 -13.60 7.94
CA LYS A 578 -25.30 -14.37 7.83
C LYS A 578 -24.14 -13.79 8.64
N LEU A 579 -24.25 -12.55 9.12
CA LEU A 579 -23.28 -11.94 10.03
C LEU A 579 -23.60 -12.17 11.51
N GLY A 580 -24.84 -12.62 11.85
CA GLY A 580 -25.32 -12.70 13.22
C GLY A 580 -25.55 -11.33 13.84
N TYR A 581 -24.50 -10.56 14.00
CA TYR A 581 -24.50 -9.14 14.38
C TYR A 581 -23.37 -8.40 13.67
N ALA A 582 -23.44 -7.06 13.66
CA ALA A 582 -22.34 -6.20 13.28
C ALA A 582 -22.31 -5.01 14.24
N ARG A 583 -21.14 -4.70 14.75
CA ARG A 583 -20.87 -3.51 15.57
C ARG A 583 -19.57 -2.86 15.11
N GLY A 584 -19.49 -1.56 15.26
CA GLY A 584 -18.28 -0.83 14.91
C GLY A 584 -18.22 0.51 15.59
N SER A 585 -17.03 1.08 15.60
CA SER A 585 -16.82 2.46 16.02
C SER A 585 -15.79 3.10 15.11
N TYR A 586 -15.89 4.41 14.95
CA TYR A 586 -14.94 5.21 14.19
C TYR A 586 -14.65 6.51 14.92
N GLN A 587 -13.37 6.78 15.20
CA GLN A 587 -12.89 8.05 15.72
C GLN A 587 -12.58 8.96 14.55
N SER A 588 -13.52 9.81 14.20
CA SER A 588 -13.35 10.82 13.16
C SER A 588 -12.72 12.10 13.69
N ALA A 589 -12.40 13.03 12.79
CA ALA A 589 -11.96 14.37 13.15
C ALA A 589 -13.00 15.17 13.96
N ALA A 590 -14.30 14.87 13.79
CA ALA A 590 -15.39 15.54 14.49
C ALA A 590 -15.83 14.84 15.79
N GLY A 591 -15.36 13.61 16.05
CA GLY A 591 -15.74 12.85 17.23
C GLY A 591 -15.85 11.34 16.96
N LYS A 592 -16.33 10.60 17.97
CA LYS A 592 -16.49 9.16 17.92
C LYS A 592 -17.92 8.78 17.57
N PHE A 593 -18.06 7.91 16.57
CA PHE A 593 -19.30 7.27 16.17
C PHE A 593 -19.34 5.82 16.60
#